data_2ebc63e1e3bc3a0ef81fc047e21ade48
#
_entry.id   2ebc63e1e3bc3a0ef81fc047e21ade48
#
_cell.length_a   1.000
_cell.length_b   1.000
_cell.length_c   1.000
_cell.angle_alpha   90.00
_cell.angle_beta   90.00
_cell.angle_gamma   90.00
#
_symmetry.space_group_name_H-M   'P 1'
#
loop_
_entity.id
_entity.type
_entity.pdbx_description
1 polymer ?
#
loop_
_entity_poly.entity_id
_entity_poly.type
_entity_poly.pdbx_seq_one_letter_code
_entity_poly.pdbx_strand_id
1 'polypeptide(L)'
;ANGTREALFSVVQALAGSEKIPGERSCVLIPNPFYQIYEGAAILAGVEPVFYQIDPATNQPDFSAINPDDLDRCELMYICTPGNPSGQSLPLEELKKLIELAQKHDFVLVSDECYSELYLDESKPCIGLLQACEEMGNFEYRNCLVCHSLSKRSNLPGLRSGFVAGDADLIEKFLMYRTYHGSAMALHHQAARIDAWKD
;
A
#
# COMPACT_ATOMS: atom_id res chain seq x y z
N ALA A 1 -10.03 -5.65 7.45
CA ALA A 1 -10.19 -6.25 6.12
C ALA A 1 -10.01 -7.78 6.17
N ASN A 2 -10.54 -8.49 5.18
CA ASN A 2 -10.40 -9.95 5.08
C ASN A 2 -9.04 -10.33 4.42
N GLY A 3 -7.97 -9.83 5.02
CA GLY A 3 -6.59 -9.92 4.54
C GLY A 3 -6.23 -8.80 3.57
N THR A 4 -4.92 -8.62 3.33
CA THR A 4 -4.42 -7.52 2.48
C THR A 4 -4.79 -7.65 1.02
N ARG A 5 -5.02 -8.86 0.49
CA ARG A 5 -5.49 -9.02 -0.90
C ARG A 5 -6.80 -8.25 -1.14
N GLU A 6 -7.76 -8.39 -0.23
CA GLU A 6 -9.01 -7.63 -0.30
C GLU A 6 -8.77 -6.15 -0.04
N ALA A 7 -7.94 -5.80 0.94
CA ALA A 7 -7.64 -4.42 1.27
C ALA A 7 -7.01 -3.67 0.09
N LEU A 8 -5.94 -4.20 -0.49
CA LEU A 8 -5.24 -3.62 -1.63
C LEU A 8 -6.16 -3.45 -2.86
N PHE A 9 -6.99 -4.46 -3.14
CA PHE A 9 -8.00 -4.35 -4.19
C PHE A 9 -9.00 -3.23 -3.89
N SER A 10 -9.58 -3.22 -2.69
CA SER A 10 -10.65 -2.29 -2.30
C SER A 10 -10.19 -0.84 -2.21
N VAL A 11 -8.92 -0.60 -1.84
CA VAL A 11 -8.36 0.76 -1.77
C VAL A 11 -8.41 1.44 -3.14
N VAL A 12 -7.99 0.77 -4.20
CA VAL A 12 -8.06 1.33 -5.57
C VAL A 12 -9.50 1.57 -5.99
N GLN A 13 -10.39 0.59 -5.74
CA GLN A 13 -11.81 0.75 -6.09
C GLN A 13 -12.48 1.91 -5.35
N ALA A 14 -12.02 2.22 -4.14
CA ALA A 14 -12.58 3.29 -3.31
C ALA A 14 -12.01 4.68 -3.63
N LEU A 15 -10.76 4.75 -4.09
CA LEU A 15 -10.01 5.99 -4.15
C LEU A 15 -9.61 6.42 -5.56
N ALA A 16 -9.56 5.50 -6.53
CA ALA A 16 -9.18 5.78 -7.91
C ALA A 16 -10.40 5.71 -8.85
N GLY A 17 -10.27 6.26 -10.07
CA GLY A 17 -11.30 6.22 -11.11
C GLY A 17 -11.84 7.59 -11.50
N SER A 18 -11.37 8.68 -10.89
CA SER A 18 -11.61 10.05 -11.35
C SER A 18 -10.62 10.44 -12.45
N GLU A 19 -11.01 11.30 -13.37
CA GLU A 19 -10.05 11.98 -14.25
C GLU A 19 -9.35 13.08 -13.44
N LYS A 20 -8.10 12.85 -13.06
CA LYS A 20 -7.30 13.83 -12.34
C LYS A 20 -6.94 15.03 -13.22
N ILE A 21 -6.66 14.76 -14.49
CA ILE A 21 -6.48 15.75 -15.55
C ILE A 21 -7.60 15.54 -16.56
N PRO A 22 -8.44 16.57 -16.83
CA PRO A 22 -9.56 16.43 -17.77
C PRO A 22 -9.13 15.93 -19.15
N GLY A 23 -9.72 14.85 -19.60
CA GLY A 23 -9.43 14.22 -20.90
C GLY A 23 -8.22 13.28 -20.89
N GLU A 24 -7.53 13.11 -19.75
CA GLU A 24 -6.45 12.16 -19.60
C GLU A 24 -6.86 11.01 -18.69
N ARG A 25 -6.49 9.79 -19.09
CA ARG A 25 -6.75 8.62 -18.26
C ARG A 25 -5.84 8.61 -17.03
N SER A 26 -6.44 8.58 -15.86
CA SER A 26 -5.70 8.42 -14.60
C SER A 26 -4.96 7.10 -14.52
N CYS A 27 -3.89 7.05 -13.74
CA CYS A 27 -3.08 5.85 -13.59
C CYS A 27 -2.85 5.43 -12.14
N VAL A 28 -2.46 4.17 -11.98
CA VAL A 28 -1.91 3.59 -10.75
C VAL A 28 -0.49 3.16 -11.02
N LEU A 29 0.47 3.68 -10.24
CA LEU A 29 1.87 3.30 -10.34
C LEU A 29 2.12 2.00 -9.56
N ILE A 30 2.78 1.03 -10.22
CA ILE A 30 2.95 -0.35 -9.74
C ILE A 30 4.41 -0.76 -9.89
N PRO A 31 5.04 -1.40 -8.85
CA PRO A 31 6.41 -1.94 -9.00
C PRO A 31 6.44 -3.07 -10.02
N ASN A 32 7.54 -3.25 -10.75
CA ASN A 32 7.75 -4.40 -11.63
C ASN A 32 9.10 -5.06 -11.32
N PRO A 33 9.12 -6.32 -10.83
CA PRO A 33 7.99 -7.26 -10.69
C PRO A 33 6.99 -6.89 -9.58
N PHE A 34 5.76 -7.42 -9.66
CA PHE A 34 4.65 -7.02 -8.80
C PHE A 34 3.81 -8.21 -8.29
N TYR A 35 3.04 -7.94 -7.25
CA TYR A 35 1.96 -8.83 -6.82
C TYR A 35 0.72 -8.56 -7.67
N GLN A 36 0.19 -9.59 -8.35
CA GLN A 36 -0.86 -9.45 -9.38
C GLN A 36 -2.11 -8.66 -8.97
N ILE A 37 -2.34 -8.51 -7.66
CA ILE A 37 -3.52 -7.78 -7.18
C ILE A 37 -3.47 -6.29 -7.53
N TYR A 38 -2.28 -5.70 -7.61
CA TYR A 38 -2.12 -4.27 -7.90
C TYR A 38 -2.62 -3.95 -9.32
N GLU A 39 -2.17 -4.73 -10.31
CA GLU A 39 -2.59 -4.58 -11.70
C GLU A 39 -4.08 -4.89 -11.86
N GLY A 40 -4.55 -6.02 -11.31
CA GLY A 40 -5.95 -6.41 -11.39
C GLY A 40 -6.88 -5.38 -10.77
N ALA A 41 -6.49 -4.76 -9.64
CA ALA A 41 -7.26 -3.70 -9.01
C ALA A 41 -7.36 -2.45 -9.88
N ALA A 42 -6.25 -2.02 -10.51
CA ALA A 42 -6.22 -0.86 -11.41
C ALA A 42 -7.12 -1.09 -12.64
N ILE A 43 -6.97 -2.24 -13.31
CA ILE A 43 -7.76 -2.60 -14.50
C ILE A 43 -9.26 -2.60 -14.18
N LEU A 44 -9.66 -3.21 -13.06
CA LEU A 44 -11.07 -3.32 -12.67
C LEU A 44 -11.66 -2.00 -12.14
N ALA A 45 -10.84 -1.06 -11.72
CA ALA A 45 -11.24 0.31 -11.41
C ALA A 45 -11.33 1.21 -12.68
N GLY A 46 -10.92 0.70 -13.85
CA GLY A 46 -10.93 1.47 -15.09
C GLY A 46 -9.75 2.43 -15.26
N VAL A 47 -8.76 2.41 -14.34
CA VAL A 47 -7.55 3.23 -14.42
C VAL A 47 -6.41 2.48 -15.10
N GLU A 48 -5.42 3.19 -15.60
CA GLU A 48 -4.28 2.60 -16.30
C GLU A 48 -3.23 2.07 -15.31
N PRO A 49 -2.80 0.80 -15.36
CA PRO A 49 -1.63 0.34 -14.64
C PRO A 49 -0.36 0.83 -15.35
N VAL A 50 0.48 1.59 -14.65
CA VAL A 50 1.78 2.06 -15.14
C VAL A 50 2.87 1.48 -14.25
N PHE A 51 3.91 0.89 -14.86
CA PHE A 51 4.91 0.13 -14.14
C PHE A 51 6.22 0.90 -13.99
N TYR A 52 6.68 1.06 -12.75
CA TYR A 52 8.05 1.47 -12.47
C TYR A 52 8.94 0.26 -12.23
N GLN A 53 10.22 0.37 -12.60
CA GLN A 53 11.13 -0.77 -12.58
C GLN A 53 11.83 -0.91 -11.22
N ILE A 54 12.11 -2.17 -10.87
CA ILE A 54 13.05 -2.52 -9.81
C ILE A 54 14.37 -2.86 -10.46
N ASP A 55 15.44 -2.18 -10.07
CA ASP A 55 16.77 -2.45 -10.58
C ASP A 55 17.22 -3.88 -10.19
N PRO A 56 17.49 -4.77 -11.16
CA PRO A 56 17.85 -6.15 -10.89
C PRO A 56 19.21 -6.30 -10.18
N ALA A 57 20.09 -5.29 -10.23
CA ALA A 57 21.39 -5.33 -9.58
C ALA A 57 21.30 -5.02 -8.08
N THR A 58 20.40 -4.11 -7.68
CA THR A 58 20.22 -3.65 -6.30
C THR A 58 18.97 -4.21 -5.65
N ASN A 59 18.03 -4.71 -6.45
CA ASN A 59 16.66 -5.06 -6.05
C ASN A 59 15.87 -3.88 -5.43
N GLN A 60 16.31 -2.65 -5.68
CA GLN A 60 15.61 -1.44 -5.23
C GLN A 60 14.82 -0.79 -6.37
N PRO A 61 13.66 -0.18 -6.08
CA PRO A 61 12.92 0.58 -7.08
C PRO A 61 13.70 1.83 -7.54
N ASP A 62 13.67 2.10 -8.84
CA ASP A 62 14.16 3.35 -9.41
C ASP A 62 12.99 4.33 -9.60
N PHE A 63 12.70 5.11 -8.59
CA PHE A 63 11.63 6.12 -8.63
C PHE A 63 12.01 7.34 -9.48
N SER A 64 13.30 7.57 -9.74
CA SER A 64 13.77 8.70 -10.56
C SER A 64 13.49 8.49 -12.05
N ALA A 65 13.31 7.25 -12.48
CA ALA A 65 12.96 6.89 -13.85
C ALA A 65 11.45 6.98 -14.15
N ILE A 66 10.60 7.30 -13.18
CA ILE A 66 9.17 7.49 -13.42
C ILE A 66 8.97 8.76 -14.26
N ASN A 67 8.16 8.62 -15.33
CA ASN A 67 7.84 9.76 -16.19
C ASN A 67 7.07 10.82 -15.37
N PRO A 68 7.47 12.09 -15.39
CA PRO A 68 6.75 13.17 -14.71
C PRO A 68 5.28 13.28 -15.11
N ASP A 69 4.93 13.06 -16.38
CA ASP A 69 3.54 13.08 -16.85
C ASP A 69 2.69 11.97 -16.17
N ASP A 70 3.30 10.81 -15.89
CA ASP A 70 2.63 9.74 -15.16
C ASP A 70 2.42 10.09 -13.67
N LEU A 71 3.33 10.85 -13.06
CA LEU A 71 3.15 11.35 -11.69
C LEU A 71 2.00 12.34 -11.60
N ASP A 72 1.84 13.23 -12.58
CA ASP A 72 0.79 14.26 -12.57
C ASP A 72 -0.61 13.67 -12.73
N ARG A 73 -0.76 12.56 -13.48
CA ARG A 73 -2.02 11.83 -13.66
C ARG A 73 -2.18 10.64 -12.70
N CYS A 74 -1.21 10.41 -11.80
CA CYS A 74 -1.26 9.32 -10.82
C CYS A 74 -2.29 9.60 -9.73
N GLU A 75 -3.19 8.68 -9.49
CA GLU A 75 -4.12 8.72 -8.36
C GLU A 75 -3.61 7.91 -7.17
N LEU A 76 -2.86 6.83 -7.44
CA LEU A 76 -2.36 5.93 -6.42
C LEU A 76 -1.05 5.28 -6.87
N MET A 77 -0.11 5.16 -5.91
CA MET A 77 1.13 4.42 -6.10
C MET A 77 1.24 3.31 -5.06
N TYR A 78 1.46 2.08 -5.53
CA TYR A 78 1.80 0.97 -4.66
C TYR A 78 3.30 0.90 -4.43
N ILE A 79 3.68 0.70 -3.17
CA ILE A 79 5.00 0.20 -2.78
C ILE A 79 4.82 -1.09 -1.98
N CYS A 80 5.84 -1.95 -1.99
CA CYS A 80 5.87 -3.16 -1.18
C CYS A 80 7.18 -3.19 -0.39
N THR A 81 7.10 -3.09 0.93
CA THR A 81 8.30 -3.05 1.78
C THR A 81 8.08 -3.87 3.05
N PRO A 82 8.83 -4.98 3.21
CA PRO A 82 9.75 -5.63 2.26
C PRO A 82 9.09 -6.08 0.95
N GLY A 83 9.83 -5.98 -0.15
CA GLY A 83 9.34 -6.21 -1.49
C GLY A 83 9.00 -7.68 -1.81
N ASN A 84 7.97 -7.90 -2.59
CA ASN A 84 7.66 -9.18 -3.19
C ASN A 84 7.88 -9.07 -4.72
N PRO A 85 8.86 -9.80 -5.33
CA PRO A 85 9.61 -10.94 -4.76
C PRO A 85 11.00 -10.59 -4.19
N SER A 86 11.46 -9.33 -4.22
CA SER A 86 12.86 -8.97 -3.96
C SER A 86 13.32 -9.20 -2.51
N GLY A 87 12.40 -9.14 -1.53
CA GLY A 87 12.71 -9.20 -0.11
C GLY A 87 13.41 -7.95 0.46
N GLN A 88 13.65 -6.93 -0.36
CA GLN A 88 14.33 -5.70 0.06
C GLN A 88 13.37 -4.72 0.73
N SER A 89 13.82 -4.13 1.83
CA SER A 89 13.10 -3.04 2.50
C SER A 89 13.54 -1.69 1.95
N LEU A 90 12.59 -0.76 1.84
CA LEU A 90 12.91 0.63 1.48
C LEU A 90 13.58 1.33 2.66
N PRO A 91 14.68 2.05 2.43
CA PRO A 91 15.29 2.90 3.46
C PRO A 91 14.36 4.04 3.87
N LEU A 92 14.51 4.53 5.11
CA LEU A 92 13.74 5.67 5.64
C LEU A 92 13.77 6.88 4.71
N GLU A 93 14.93 7.24 4.19
CA GLU A 93 15.09 8.41 3.32
C GLU A 93 14.36 8.25 1.96
N GLU A 94 14.23 7.03 1.46
CA GLU A 94 13.43 6.79 0.25
C GLU A 94 11.94 6.87 0.55
N LEU A 95 11.47 6.37 1.70
CA LEU A 95 10.08 6.53 2.13
C LEU A 95 9.72 8.00 2.30
N LYS A 96 10.61 8.83 2.90
CA LYS A 96 10.40 10.28 3.03
C LYS A 96 10.26 10.97 1.67
N LYS A 97 11.14 10.67 0.72
CA LYS A 97 11.06 11.21 -0.65
C LYS A 97 9.74 10.83 -1.35
N LEU A 98 9.27 9.59 -1.14
CA LEU A 98 8.01 9.14 -1.71
C LEU A 98 6.80 9.86 -1.08
N ILE A 99 6.84 10.12 0.22
CA ILE A 99 5.81 10.92 0.91
C ILE A 99 5.78 12.35 0.34
N GLU A 100 6.93 12.99 0.17
CA GLU A 100 7.03 14.32 -0.44
C GLU A 100 6.50 14.30 -1.88
N LEU A 101 6.83 13.26 -2.66
CA LEU A 101 6.37 13.09 -4.02
C LEU A 101 4.84 12.93 -4.07
N ALA A 102 4.28 12.10 -3.18
CA ALA A 102 2.84 11.90 -3.06
C ALA A 102 2.10 13.19 -2.73
N GLN A 103 2.62 13.98 -1.80
CA GLN A 103 2.05 15.27 -1.43
C GLN A 103 2.17 16.31 -2.54
N LYS A 104 3.31 16.33 -3.24
CA LYS A 104 3.57 17.27 -4.35
C LYS A 104 2.64 17.03 -5.54
N HIS A 105 2.44 15.78 -5.93
CA HIS A 105 1.64 15.39 -7.08
C HIS A 105 0.22 14.97 -6.70
N ASP A 106 -0.16 15.07 -5.41
CA ASP A 106 -1.47 14.73 -4.86
C ASP A 106 -1.98 13.35 -5.26
N PHE A 107 -1.16 12.31 -5.02
CA PHE A 107 -1.58 10.91 -5.15
C PHE A 107 -1.52 10.19 -3.81
N VAL A 108 -2.22 9.06 -3.71
CA VAL A 108 -2.22 8.21 -2.52
C VAL A 108 -1.06 7.23 -2.58
N LEU A 109 -0.17 7.25 -1.58
CA LEU A 109 0.89 6.28 -1.42
C LEU A 109 0.40 5.11 -0.56
N VAL A 110 0.32 3.91 -1.14
CA VAL A 110 -0.15 2.68 -0.48
C VAL A 110 1.00 1.72 -0.28
N SER A 111 1.38 1.48 0.97
CA SER A 111 2.44 0.55 1.35
C SER A 111 1.85 -0.82 1.73
N ASP A 112 2.21 -1.84 0.95
CA ASP A 112 1.96 -3.24 1.33
C ASP A 112 3.09 -3.70 2.25
N GLU A 113 2.78 -3.79 3.55
CA GLU A 113 3.72 -4.13 4.62
C GLU A 113 3.48 -5.54 5.17
N CYS A 114 2.97 -6.45 4.34
CA CYS A 114 2.71 -7.84 4.74
C CYS A 114 3.92 -8.58 5.29
N TYR A 115 5.11 -8.17 4.91
CA TYR A 115 6.38 -8.84 5.26
C TYR A 115 7.21 -8.05 6.27
N SER A 116 6.72 -6.92 6.79
CA SER A 116 7.49 -5.99 7.64
C SER A 116 8.03 -6.63 8.94
N GLU A 117 7.39 -7.68 9.43
CA GLU A 117 7.83 -8.39 10.63
C GLU A 117 8.59 -9.70 10.32
N LEU A 118 9.00 -9.92 9.06
CA LEU A 118 9.83 -11.06 8.64
C LEU A 118 11.28 -10.61 8.40
N TYR A 119 11.97 -10.21 9.45
CA TYR A 119 13.39 -9.84 9.42
C TYR A 119 14.22 -10.86 10.19
N LEU A 120 15.50 -11.00 9.82
CA LEU A 120 16.41 -11.99 10.39
C LEU A 120 17.18 -11.46 11.62
N ASP A 121 17.21 -10.15 11.81
CA ASP A 121 17.96 -9.46 12.86
C ASP A 121 17.01 -8.58 13.66
N GLU A 122 16.67 -8.99 14.87
CA GLU A 122 15.77 -8.27 15.79
C GLU A 122 16.25 -6.85 16.12
N SER A 123 17.54 -6.57 15.95
CA SER A 123 18.08 -5.21 16.12
C SER A 123 17.85 -4.29 14.92
N LYS A 124 17.33 -4.82 13.80
CA LYS A 124 17.12 -4.10 12.53
C LYS A 124 15.72 -4.39 11.98
N PRO A 125 14.66 -3.97 12.69
CA PRO A 125 13.31 -4.11 12.19
C PRO A 125 13.11 -3.29 10.90
N CYS A 126 12.18 -3.72 10.05
CA CYS A 126 11.81 -2.96 8.87
C CYS A 126 11.12 -1.65 9.28
N ILE A 127 11.49 -0.56 8.63
CA ILE A 127 10.83 0.74 8.82
C ILE A 127 9.55 0.76 7.98
N GLY A 128 8.44 1.14 8.60
CA GLY A 128 7.15 1.29 7.93
C GLY A 128 6.90 2.72 7.42
N LEU A 129 5.94 2.85 6.50
CA LEU A 129 5.58 4.14 5.91
C LEU A 129 5.06 5.13 6.95
N LEU A 130 4.23 4.69 7.91
CA LEU A 130 3.70 5.60 8.94
C LEU A 130 4.78 6.08 9.90
N GLN A 131 5.80 5.26 10.19
CA GLN A 131 6.97 5.71 10.94
C GLN A 131 7.73 6.81 10.19
N ALA A 132 7.89 6.66 8.87
CA ALA A 132 8.52 7.71 8.04
C ALA A 132 7.69 9.00 8.05
N CYS A 133 6.35 8.91 8.03
CA CYS A 133 5.47 10.07 8.20
C CYS A 133 5.72 10.80 9.54
N GLU A 134 5.81 10.07 10.63
CA GLU A 134 6.08 10.64 11.97
C GLU A 134 7.43 11.36 12.03
N GLU A 135 8.48 10.75 11.47
CA GLU A 135 9.82 11.35 11.37
C GLU A 135 9.85 12.65 10.57
N MET A 136 8.90 12.84 9.64
CA MET A 136 8.73 14.06 8.85
C MET A 136 7.80 15.09 9.51
N GLY A 137 7.16 14.75 10.63
CA GLY A 137 6.12 15.57 11.25
C GLY A 137 4.76 15.53 10.55
N ASN A 138 4.53 14.55 9.66
CA ASN A 138 3.23 14.27 9.04
C ASN A 138 2.40 13.36 9.95
N PHE A 139 1.95 13.86 11.09
CA PHE A 139 1.22 13.11 12.11
C PHE A 139 -0.22 12.76 11.71
N GLU A 140 -0.75 13.38 10.66
CA GLU A 140 -2.06 13.06 10.09
C GLU A 140 -1.95 12.00 8.98
N TYR A 141 -0.73 11.53 8.68
CA TYR A 141 -0.43 10.54 7.63
C TYR A 141 -0.97 10.93 6.25
N ARG A 142 -1.06 12.22 5.98
CA ARG A 142 -1.65 12.76 4.75
C ARG A 142 -1.12 12.06 3.50
N ASN A 143 -2.02 11.61 2.63
CA ASN A 143 -1.78 10.86 1.40
C ASN A 143 -1.17 9.46 1.61
N CYS A 144 -1.08 8.92 2.83
CA CYS A 144 -0.40 7.65 3.11
C CYS A 144 -1.34 6.61 3.70
N LEU A 145 -1.30 5.40 3.16
CA LEU A 145 -1.99 4.22 3.69
C LEU A 145 -1.03 3.04 3.79
N VAL A 146 -1.14 2.27 4.86
CA VAL A 146 -0.44 0.99 5.02
C VAL A 146 -1.41 -0.17 5.09
N CYS A 147 -1.01 -1.32 4.55
CA CYS A 147 -1.76 -2.58 4.61
C CYS A 147 -0.93 -3.64 5.32
N HIS A 148 -1.45 -4.17 6.42
CA HIS A 148 -0.84 -5.25 7.20
C HIS A 148 -1.71 -6.50 7.27
N SER A 149 -1.09 -7.67 7.47
CA SER A 149 -1.78 -8.96 7.50
C SER A 149 -1.16 -9.94 8.48
N LEU A 150 -2.00 -10.73 9.14
CA LEU A 150 -1.57 -11.91 9.90
C LEU A 150 -1.08 -13.06 9.02
N SER A 151 -1.29 -12.98 7.71
CA SER A 151 -0.95 -14.08 6.79
C SER A 151 0.52 -14.47 6.82
N LYS A 152 1.40 -13.47 6.93
CA LYS A 152 2.86 -13.67 6.95
C LYS A 152 3.42 -13.50 8.35
N ARG A 153 3.09 -12.38 9.00
CA ARG A 153 3.51 -12.06 10.36
C ARG A 153 3.33 -13.24 11.32
N SER A 154 2.15 -13.83 11.37
CA SER A 154 1.78 -14.88 12.34
C SER A 154 1.55 -16.25 11.68
N ASN A 155 1.95 -16.43 10.42
CA ASN A 155 1.71 -17.66 9.65
C ASN A 155 0.23 -18.12 9.67
N LEU A 156 -0.70 -17.18 9.64
CA LEU A 156 -2.15 -17.43 9.69
C LEU A 156 -2.87 -16.98 8.40
N PRO A 157 -2.47 -17.46 7.21
CA PRO A 157 -3.06 -16.99 5.95
C PRO A 157 -4.55 -17.35 5.83
N GLY A 158 -4.98 -18.46 6.42
CA GLY A 158 -6.37 -18.92 6.41
C GLY A 158 -7.31 -18.08 7.28
N LEU A 159 -6.80 -17.35 8.27
CA LEU A 159 -7.61 -16.49 9.14
C LEU A 159 -8.21 -15.29 8.40
N ARG A 160 -7.69 -14.96 7.22
CA ARG A 160 -8.16 -13.81 6.41
C ARG A 160 -8.25 -12.52 7.22
N SER A 161 -7.21 -12.19 7.97
CA SER A 161 -7.15 -11.00 8.83
C SER A 161 -6.06 -10.04 8.37
N GLY A 162 -6.43 -8.77 8.22
CA GLY A 162 -5.55 -7.66 7.94
C GLY A 162 -6.21 -6.35 8.31
N PHE A 163 -5.45 -5.26 8.24
CA PHE A 163 -5.97 -3.92 8.44
C PHE A 163 -5.35 -2.93 7.44
N VAL A 164 -6.00 -1.79 7.32
CA VAL A 164 -5.50 -0.59 6.65
C VAL A 164 -5.43 0.52 7.68
N ALA A 165 -4.36 1.28 7.70
CA ALA A 165 -4.18 2.43 8.57
C ALA A 165 -3.52 3.58 7.80
N GLY A 166 -3.64 4.82 8.29
CA GLY A 166 -3.04 6.01 7.70
C GLY A 166 -4.00 7.19 7.70
N ASP A 167 -4.01 7.95 6.61
CA ASP A 167 -4.81 9.15 6.40
C ASP A 167 -6.30 8.90 6.71
N ALA A 168 -6.85 9.70 7.63
CA ALA A 168 -8.22 9.50 8.14
C ALA A 168 -9.30 9.70 7.07
N ASP A 169 -9.12 10.68 6.17
CA ASP A 169 -10.09 10.97 5.10
C ASP A 169 -10.11 9.84 4.07
N LEU A 170 -8.95 9.26 3.77
CA LEU A 170 -8.83 8.11 2.89
C LEU A 170 -9.43 6.85 3.53
N ILE A 171 -9.24 6.66 4.84
CA ILE A 171 -9.86 5.56 5.59
C ILE A 171 -11.38 5.69 5.60
N GLU A 172 -11.94 6.89 5.73
CA GLU A 172 -13.38 7.11 5.69
C GLU A 172 -13.97 6.69 4.32
N LYS A 173 -13.35 7.09 3.22
CA LYS A 173 -13.74 6.68 1.86
C LYS A 173 -13.64 5.16 1.68
N PHE A 174 -12.54 4.56 2.14
CA PHE A 174 -12.35 3.12 2.12
C PHE A 174 -13.42 2.38 2.92
N LEU A 175 -13.78 2.85 4.12
CA LEU A 175 -14.83 2.27 4.95
C LEU A 175 -16.20 2.39 4.29
N MET A 176 -16.50 3.52 3.65
CA MET A 176 -17.74 3.70 2.89
C MET A 176 -17.85 2.66 1.76
N TYR A 177 -16.80 2.48 0.97
CA TYR A 177 -16.77 1.45 -0.07
C TYR A 177 -17.02 0.06 0.52
N ARG A 178 -16.45 -0.24 1.67
CA ARG A 178 -16.60 -1.54 2.35
C ARG A 178 -18.01 -1.85 2.83
N THR A 179 -18.87 -0.87 2.98
CA THR A 179 -20.30 -1.13 3.30
C THR A 179 -20.99 -1.86 2.15
N TYR A 180 -20.47 -1.76 0.94
CA TYR A 180 -21.00 -2.42 -0.26
C TYR A 180 -20.16 -3.63 -0.68
N HIS A 181 -18.94 -3.77 -0.18
CA HIS A 181 -18.03 -4.84 -0.53
C HIS A 181 -17.23 -5.34 0.69
N GLY A 182 -17.23 -6.65 0.94
CA GLY A 182 -16.45 -7.29 1.99
C GLY A 182 -17.02 -7.19 3.40
N SER A 183 -17.81 -6.16 3.72
CA SER A 183 -18.49 -5.98 5.01
C SER A 183 -17.57 -6.25 6.22
N ALA A 184 -18.04 -6.98 7.23
CA ALA A 184 -17.31 -7.33 8.45
C ALA A 184 -16.80 -8.77 8.40
N MET A 185 -15.70 -9.02 9.12
CA MET A 185 -15.20 -10.38 9.35
C MET A 185 -16.14 -11.14 10.27
N ALA A 186 -16.20 -12.46 10.14
CA ALA A 186 -16.95 -13.33 11.04
C ALA A 186 -16.49 -13.16 12.50
N LEU A 187 -17.40 -13.20 13.46
CA LEU A 187 -17.11 -12.91 14.87
C LEU A 187 -16.03 -13.81 15.49
N HIS A 188 -16.00 -15.10 15.11
CA HIS A 188 -14.98 -16.02 15.58
C HIS A 188 -13.59 -15.68 15.04
N HIS A 189 -13.49 -15.16 13.80
CA HIS A 189 -12.23 -14.63 13.28
C HIS A 189 -11.82 -13.33 13.99
N GLN A 190 -12.80 -12.48 14.36
CA GLN A 190 -12.52 -11.27 15.12
C GLN A 190 -11.98 -11.59 16.52
N ALA A 191 -12.51 -12.62 17.18
CA ALA A 191 -12.00 -13.08 18.48
C ALA A 191 -10.58 -13.64 18.35
N ALA A 192 -10.35 -14.57 17.43
CA ALA A 192 -9.04 -15.20 17.23
C ALA A 192 -7.93 -14.20 16.86
N ARG A 193 -8.22 -13.18 16.02
CA ARG A 193 -7.23 -12.17 15.63
C ARG A 193 -6.77 -11.30 16.78
N ILE A 194 -7.60 -11.07 17.82
CA ILE A 194 -7.22 -10.27 18.99
C ILE A 194 -6.00 -10.89 19.67
N ASP A 195 -5.97 -12.21 19.81
CA ASP A 195 -4.83 -12.90 20.40
C ASP A 195 -3.63 -12.93 19.45
N ALA A 196 -3.86 -13.15 18.16
CA ALA A 196 -2.79 -13.18 17.16
C ALA A 196 -2.10 -11.82 16.92
N TRP A 197 -2.75 -10.68 17.22
CA TRP A 197 -2.15 -9.34 17.13
C TRP A 197 -1.45 -8.90 18.42
N LYS A 198 -1.58 -9.64 19.53
CA LYS A 198 -0.92 -9.32 20.81
C LYS A 198 0.55 -9.73 20.85
N ASP A 199 0.93 -10.74 20.08
CA ASP A 199 2.28 -11.27 19.99
C ASP A 199 3.09 -10.45 18.97
#